data_ebc9125b727aa39508e667c66f2d429f
#
_entry.id   ebc9125b727aa39508e667c66f2d429f
#
_cell.length_a   1.000
_cell.length_b   1.000
_cell.length_c   1.000
_cell.angle_alpha   90.00
_cell.angle_beta   90.00
_cell.angle_gamma   90.00
#
_symmetry.space_group_name_H-M   'P 1'
#
loop_
_entity.id
_entity.type
_entity.pdbx_description
1 polymer ?
#
loop_
_entity_poly.entity_id
_entity_poly.type
_entity_poly.pdbx_seq_one_letter_code
_entity_poly.pdbx_strand_id
1 'polypeptide(L)'
;MTGKSWTAMIVLCVSLDSMLISCSTAADRVLPVPLEDRVTNDGRVDDHRAAATLYQQEAQRLEADAQKYADEAAAIKPLEDTKGFRRNALLRTAQNLREKAREMQQLYADHAMKAETMTGMHPRQ
;
A
#
# COMPACT_ATOMS: atom_id res chain seq x y z
N MET A 1 -59.02 4.57 -44.56
CA MET A 1 -58.25 3.36 -44.77
C MET A 1 -57.05 3.44 -43.84
N THR A 2 -57.24 3.12 -42.66
CA THR A 2 -56.75 2.03 -41.76
C THR A 2 -55.23 1.79 -41.87
N GLY A 3 -54.46 2.49 -41.05
CA GLY A 3 -53.06 2.22 -40.76
C GLY A 3 -52.90 1.89 -39.30
N LYS A 4 -52.67 0.61 -38.99
CA LYS A 4 -52.56 0.05 -37.64
C LYS A 4 -51.29 0.52 -36.94
N SER A 5 -51.47 1.24 -35.85
CA SER A 5 -50.50 1.50 -34.84
C SER A 5 -50.05 0.19 -34.17
N TRP A 6 -48.78 -0.15 -34.28
CA TRP A 6 -48.13 -1.19 -33.49
C TRP A 6 -47.32 -0.55 -32.43
N THR A 7 -47.95 -0.41 -31.28
CA THR A 7 -47.26 -0.09 -30.04
C THR A 7 -46.45 -1.31 -29.60
N ALA A 8 -45.17 -1.31 -29.91
CA ALA A 8 -44.21 -2.25 -29.35
C ALA A 8 -44.01 -1.85 -27.87
N MET A 9 -44.68 -2.64 -27.01
CA MET A 9 -44.52 -2.57 -25.57
C MET A 9 -43.21 -3.19 -25.19
N ILE A 10 -42.18 -2.36 -25.12
CA ILE A 10 -40.87 -2.75 -24.56
C ILE A 10 -41.09 -2.87 -23.06
N VAL A 11 -41.25 -4.10 -22.59
CA VAL A 11 -41.19 -4.45 -21.18
C VAL A 11 -39.70 -4.32 -20.80
N LEU A 12 -39.39 -3.17 -20.20
CA LEU A 12 -38.09 -2.93 -19.59
C LEU A 12 -38.06 -3.70 -18.28
N CYS A 13 -37.58 -4.94 -18.31
CA CYS A 13 -37.18 -5.65 -17.11
C CYS A 13 -36.03 -4.91 -16.49
N VAL A 14 -36.33 -3.98 -15.61
CA VAL A 14 -35.34 -3.42 -14.69
C VAL A 14 -35.06 -4.51 -13.67
N SER A 15 -34.07 -5.32 -13.98
CA SER A 15 -33.40 -6.18 -13.00
C SER A 15 -32.77 -5.26 -11.98
N LEU A 16 -33.47 -5.07 -10.85
CA LEU A 16 -32.83 -4.55 -9.64
C LEU A 16 -31.83 -5.60 -9.18
N ASP A 17 -30.64 -5.56 -9.78
CA ASP A 17 -29.48 -6.12 -9.13
C ASP A 17 -29.28 -5.33 -7.86
N SER A 18 -29.80 -5.93 -6.79
CA SER A 18 -29.51 -5.56 -5.42
C SER A 18 -27.99 -5.71 -5.25
N MET A 19 -27.25 -4.65 -5.60
CA MET A 19 -25.91 -4.46 -5.08
C MET A 19 -26.05 -4.42 -3.57
N LEU A 20 -25.97 -5.59 -2.97
CA LEU A 20 -25.54 -5.73 -1.59
C LEU A 20 -24.16 -5.07 -1.52
N ILE A 21 -24.17 -3.76 -1.33
CA ILE A 21 -23.04 -3.05 -0.78
C ILE A 21 -22.84 -3.74 0.57
N SER A 22 -22.02 -4.78 0.56
CA SER A 22 -21.40 -5.27 1.77
C SER A 22 -20.69 -4.07 2.36
N CYS A 23 -21.39 -3.40 3.29
CA CYS A 23 -20.75 -2.59 4.30
C CYS A 23 -19.82 -3.56 5.02
N SER A 24 -18.67 -3.76 4.45
CA SER A 24 -17.51 -4.25 5.17
C SER A 24 -17.35 -3.30 6.33
N THR A 25 -17.91 -3.72 7.44
CA THR A 25 -17.78 -3.06 8.72
C THR A 25 -16.30 -2.73 8.89
N ALA A 26 -16.02 -1.43 8.88
CA ALA A 26 -14.68 -0.87 9.15
C ALA A 26 -14.24 -1.17 10.60
N ALA A 27 -14.73 -2.26 11.17
CA ALA A 27 -14.56 -2.63 12.57
C ALA A 27 -13.31 -3.47 12.83
N ASP A 28 -12.54 -3.82 11.79
CA ASP A 28 -11.35 -4.64 12.02
C ASP A 28 -10.12 -4.10 11.26
N ARG A 29 -9.97 -2.79 11.25
CA ARG A 29 -8.63 -2.23 11.15
C ARG A 29 -7.96 -2.47 12.50
N VAL A 30 -7.62 -3.70 12.76
CA VAL A 30 -6.49 -4.02 13.63
C VAL A 30 -5.38 -3.14 13.11
N LEU A 31 -5.06 -2.07 13.86
CA LEU A 31 -3.91 -1.24 13.57
C LEU A 31 -2.77 -2.21 13.34
N PRO A 32 -2.10 -2.18 12.20
CA PRO A 32 -1.03 -3.11 11.94
C PRO A 32 -0.07 -3.00 13.12
N VAL A 33 0.12 -4.12 13.83
CA VAL A 33 1.08 -4.22 14.92
C VAL A 33 2.37 -3.59 14.42
N PRO A 34 2.92 -2.59 15.11
CA PRO A 34 4.15 -1.95 14.70
C PRO A 34 5.18 -3.00 14.31
N LEU A 35 5.93 -2.75 13.24
CA LEU A 35 6.85 -3.74 12.70
C LEU A 35 7.88 -4.18 13.76
N GLU A 36 8.24 -3.25 14.65
CA GLU A 36 9.12 -3.44 15.80
C GLU A 36 8.60 -4.47 16.79
N ASP A 37 7.27 -4.52 17.02
CA ASP A 37 6.65 -5.52 17.91
C ASP A 37 6.55 -6.91 17.26
N ARG A 38 6.74 -7.00 15.93
CA ARG A 38 6.78 -8.28 15.20
C ARG A 38 8.16 -8.89 15.17
N VAL A 39 9.17 -8.09 15.43
CA VAL A 39 10.56 -8.53 15.48
C VAL A 39 10.83 -9.01 16.89
N THR A 40 10.65 -10.30 17.14
CA THR A 40 11.11 -10.91 18.39
C THR A 40 12.62 -10.82 18.43
N ASN A 41 13.15 -10.05 19.37
CA ASN A 41 14.56 -9.74 19.44
C ASN A 41 15.27 -10.74 20.37
N ASP A 42 15.02 -12.04 20.17
CA ASP A 42 15.63 -13.12 20.95
C ASP A 42 17.14 -13.31 20.64
N GLY A 43 17.68 -12.45 19.77
CA GLY A 43 19.10 -12.45 19.44
C GLY A 43 19.56 -13.64 18.60
N ARG A 44 18.65 -14.36 17.97
CA ARG A 44 18.96 -15.49 17.10
C ARG A 44 19.22 -15.01 15.67
N VAL A 45 20.11 -15.68 14.96
CA VAL A 45 20.41 -15.38 13.54
C VAL A 45 19.17 -15.37 12.67
N ASP A 46 18.27 -16.33 12.90
CA ASP A 46 17.05 -16.47 12.09
C ASP A 46 16.06 -15.34 12.36
N ASP A 47 16.01 -14.80 13.60
CA ASP A 47 15.18 -13.65 13.95
C ASP A 47 15.65 -12.39 13.19
N HIS A 48 16.97 -12.18 13.12
CA HIS A 48 17.52 -11.07 12.34
C HIS A 48 17.27 -11.21 10.84
N ARG A 49 17.33 -12.42 10.28
CA ARG A 49 16.99 -12.66 8.87
C ARG A 49 15.50 -12.41 8.59
N ALA A 50 14.63 -12.89 9.49
CA ALA A 50 13.20 -12.64 9.38
C ALA A 50 12.88 -11.14 9.47
N ALA A 51 13.49 -10.43 10.42
CA ALA A 51 13.36 -8.98 10.57
C ALA A 51 13.84 -8.25 9.30
N ALA A 52 15.01 -8.58 8.78
CA ALA A 52 15.51 -7.99 7.55
C ALA A 52 14.52 -8.17 6.39
N THR A 53 13.96 -9.38 6.24
CA THR A 53 12.96 -9.64 5.18
C THR A 53 11.73 -8.75 5.34
N LEU A 54 11.21 -8.57 6.56
CA LEU A 54 10.05 -7.72 6.82
C LEU A 54 10.34 -6.25 6.52
N TYR A 55 11.48 -5.74 6.94
CA TYR A 55 11.87 -4.35 6.66
C TYR A 55 12.07 -4.10 5.16
N GLN A 56 12.63 -5.06 4.44
CA GLN A 56 12.77 -4.98 2.99
C GLN A 56 11.41 -4.91 2.28
N GLN A 57 10.46 -5.77 2.67
CA GLN A 57 9.11 -5.77 2.12
C GLN A 57 8.39 -4.46 2.40
N GLU A 58 8.51 -3.94 3.62
CA GLU A 58 7.89 -2.67 3.98
C GLU A 58 8.50 -1.49 3.23
N ALA A 59 9.82 -1.45 3.05
CA ALA A 59 10.49 -0.44 2.25
C ALA A 59 9.99 -0.43 0.80
N GLN A 60 9.85 -1.61 0.18
CA GLN A 60 9.32 -1.75 -1.18
C GLN A 60 7.86 -1.28 -1.28
N ARG A 61 7.04 -1.62 -0.29
CA ARG A 61 5.65 -1.17 -0.23
C ARG A 61 5.54 0.34 -0.13
N LEU A 62 6.32 0.97 0.75
CA LEU A 62 6.34 2.41 0.92
C LEU A 62 6.80 3.14 -0.34
N GLU A 63 7.78 2.60 -1.06
CA GLU A 63 8.26 3.18 -2.33
C GLU A 63 7.18 3.07 -3.42
N ALA A 64 6.48 1.94 -3.50
CA ALA A 64 5.36 1.78 -4.44
C ALA A 64 4.21 2.75 -4.13
N ASP A 65 3.86 2.93 -2.86
CA ASP A 65 2.85 3.91 -2.45
C ASP A 65 3.32 5.35 -2.76
N ALA A 66 4.59 5.67 -2.53
CA ALA A 66 5.15 6.98 -2.88
C ALA A 66 5.06 7.26 -4.39
N GLN A 67 5.37 6.27 -5.21
CA GLN A 67 5.26 6.40 -6.66
C GLN A 67 3.81 6.65 -7.08
N LYS A 68 2.85 5.94 -6.50
CA LYS A 68 1.43 6.15 -6.76
C LYS A 68 1.01 7.61 -6.50
N TYR A 69 1.39 8.19 -5.35
CA TYR A 69 1.08 9.58 -5.05
C TYR A 69 1.78 10.57 -6.00
N ALA A 70 2.99 10.26 -6.43
CA ALA A 70 3.69 11.08 -7.42
C ALA A 70 2.99 11.05 -8.78
N ASP A 71 2.52 9.89 -9.22
CA ASP A 71 1.78 9.71 -10.47
C ASP A 71 0.42 10.42 -10.40
N GLU A 72 -0.30 10.33 -9.27
CA GLU A 72 -1.53 11.09 -9.04
C GLU A 72 -1.28 12.59 -9.13
N ALA A 73 -0.19 13.09 -8.54
CA ALA A 73 0.19 14.50 -8.63
C ALA A 73 0.49 14.93 -10.07
N ALA A 74 1.15 14.08 -10.84
CA ALA A 74 1.46 14.34 -12.25
C ALA A 74 0.20 14.35 -13.15
N ALA A 75 -0.81 13.57 -12.80
CA ALA A 75 -2.07 13.49 -13.55
C ALA A 75 -2.98 14.72 -13.35
N ILE A 76 -2.75 15.54 -12.33
CA ILE A 76 -3.57 16.74 -12.07
C ILE A 76 -3.31 17.79 -13.14
N LYS A 77 -4.37 18.16 -13.85
CA LYS A 77 -4.29 19.21 -14.87
C LYS A 77 -4.12 20.60 -14.23
N PRO A 78 -3.36 21.52 -14.84
CA PRO A 78 -3.14 22.86 -14.29
C PRO A 78 -4.42 23.66 -14.02
N LEU A 79 -5.45 23.47 -14.83
CA LEU A 79 -6.75 24.14 -14.68
C LEU A 79 -7.56 23.62 -13.49
N GLU A 80 -7.32 22.37 -13.06
CA GLU A 80 -8.03 21.75 -11.95
C GLU A 80 -7.42 22.11 -10.59
N ASP A 81 -6.16 22.53 -10.58
CA ASP A 81 -5.41 22.91 -9.36
C ASP A 81 -4.56 24.14 -9.63
N THR A 82 -5.22 25.26 -9.92
CA THR A 82 -4.57 26.53 -10.30
C THR A 82 -3.60 27.07 -9.26
N LYS A 83 -3.83 26.75 -7.97
CA LYS A 83 -2.95 27.13 -6.86
C LYS A 83 -1.93 26.05 -6.50
N GLY A 84 -2.01 24.87 -7.11
CA GLY A 84 -1.10 23.75 -6.85
C GLY A 84 -1.23 23.09 -5.49
N PHE A 85 -2.25 23.40 -4.71
CA PHE A 85 -2.37 22.88 -3.35
C PHE A 85 -2.51 21.36 -3.31
N ARG A 86 -3.38 20.81 -4.15
CA ARG A 86 -3.61 19.37 -4.22
C ARG A 86 -2.37 18.64 -4.70
N ARG A 87 -1.77 19.12 -5.79
CA ARG A 87 -0.52 18.56 -6.33
C ARG A 87 0.59 18.58 -5.29
N ASN A 88 0.80 19.71 -4.62
CA ASN A 88 1.84 19.85 -3.62
C ASN A 88 1.60 18.96 -2.40
N ALA A 89 0.33 18.76 -1.98
CA ALA A 89 0.00 17.83 -0.90
C ALA A 89 0.37 16.39 -1.25
N LEU A 90 0.04 15.93 -2.47
CA LEU A 90 0.40 14.60 -2.95
C LEU A 90 1.92 14.41 -3.04
N LEU A 91 2.65 15.39 -3.56
CA LEU A 91 4.12 15.34 -3.65
C LEU A 91 4.77 15.29 -2.26
N ARG A 92 4.27 16.03 -1.27
CA ARG A 92 4.76 15.93 0.11
C ARG A 92 4.49 14.54 0.69
N THR A 93 3.30 13.98 0.45
CA THR A 93 3.00 12.61 0.89
C THR A 93 3.96 11.61 0.25
N ALA A 94 4.22 11.71 -1.05
CA ALA A 94 5.17 10.87 -1.75
C ALA A 94 6.60 11.01 -1.15
N GLN A 95 7.02 12.23 -0.84
CA GLN A 95 8.32 12.47 -0.23
C GLN A 95 8.43 11.84 1.16
N ASN A 96 7.43 12.04 2.03
CA ASN A 96 7.41 11.46 3.37
C ASN A 96 7.45 9.92 3.33
N LEU A 97 6.76 9.30 2.37
CA LEU A 97 6.80 7.84 2.18
C LEU A 97 8.18 7.36 1.74
N ARG A 98 8.87 8.09 0.85
CA ARG A 98 10.25 7.77 0.46
C ARG A 98 11.23 7.92 1.61
N GLU A 99 11.05 8.89 2.48
CA GLU A 99 11.87 9.03 3.70
C GLU A 99 11.70 7.82 4.61
N LYS A 100 10.46 7.42 4.87
CA LYS A 100 10.17 6.19 5.64
C LYS A 100 10.71 4.94 4.96
N ALA A 101 10.64 4.83 3.64
CA ALA A 101 11.22 3.70 2.92
C ALA A 101 12.73 3.60 3.15
N ARG A 102 13.45 4.73 3.17
CA ARG A 102 14.89 4.76 3.47
C ARG A 102 15.20 4.33 4.91
N GLU A 103 14.37 4.73 5.88
CA GLU A 103 14.51 4.26 7.26
C GLU A 103 14.36 2.74 7.35
N MET A 104 13.37 2.18 6.66
CA MET A 104 13.19 0.72 6.60
C MET A 104 14.38 0.03 5.89
N GLN A 105 14.96 0.64 4.86
CA GLN A 105 16.16 0.11 4.21
C GLN A 105 17.38 0.11 5.14
N GLN A 106 17.52 1.11 6.00
CA GLN A 106 18.58 1.14 7.02
C GLN A 106 18.41 0.01 8.04
N LEU A 107 17.19 -0.17 8.55
CA LEU A 107 16.88 -1.26 9.48
C LEU A 107 17.11 -2.64 8.83
N TYR A 108 16.75 -2.80 7.57
CA TYR A 108 17.09 -3.99 6.80
C TYR A 108 18.59 -4.25 6.79
N ALA A 109 19.39 -3.23 6.44
CA ALA A 109 20.84 -3.37 6.36
C ALA A 109 21.45 -3.72 7.73
N ASP A 110 20.99 -3.11 8.81
CA ASP A 110 21.44 -3.38 10.17
C ASP A 110 21.15 -4.83 10.60
N HIS A 111 19.95 -5.32 10.34
CA HIS A 111 19.59 -6.70 10.68
C HIS A 111 20.29 -7.73 9.80
N ALA A 112 20.49 -7.45 8.51
CA ALA A 112 21.25 -8.30 7.60
C ALA A 112 22.70 -8.43 8.06
N MET A 113 23.34 -7.33 8.41
CA MET A 113 24.71 -7.30 8.92
C MET A 113 24.84 -8.06 10.25
N LYS A 114 23.90 -7.92 11.17
CA LYS A 114 23.87 -8.67 12.43
C LYS A 114 23.78 -10.17 12.17
N ALA A 115 22.90 -10.60 11.28
CA ALA A 115 22.75 -12.01 10.91
C ALA A 115 24.04 -12.58 10.30
N GLU A 116 24.72 -11.85 9.46
CA GLU A 116 26.01 -12.27 8.86
C GLU A 116 27.11 -12.38 9.92
N THR A 117 27.22 -11.38 10.80
CA THR A 117 28.23 -11.36 11.87
C THR A 117 28.06 -12.55 12.79
N MET A 118 26.84 -12.86 13.20
CA MET A 118 26.53 -14.01 14.07
C MET A 118 26.81 -15.35 13.38
N THR A 119 26.57 -15.45 12.08
CA THR A 119 26.85 -16.66 11.29
C THR A 119 28.37 -16.88 11.19
N GLY A 120 29.15 -15.81 11.01
CA GLY A 120 30.62 -15.88 10.92
C GLY A 120 31.31 -16.23 12.25
N MET A 121 30.63 -16.01 13.40
CA MET A 121 31.19 -16.35 14.73
C MET A 121 30.99 -17.82 15.12
N HIS A 122 30.24 -18.62 14.34
CA HIS A 122 30.14 -20.07 14.55
C HIS A 122 31.13 -20.78 13.60
N PRO A 123 32.38 -21.07 14.04
CA PRO A 123 33.26 -21.89 13.23
C PRO A 123 32.61 -23.27 13.09
N ARG A 124 32.54 -23.75 11.87
CA ARG A 124 32.09 -25.12 11.55
C ARG A 124 32.92 -26.10 12.34
N GLN A 125 32.32 -26.71 13.37
CA GLN A 125 32.87 -27.92 14.02
C GLN A 125 32.60 -29.12 13.14
#